data_1d1ee422d64fba504c88fe718fab6a2a
#
_entry.id   1d1ee422d64fba504c88fe718fab6a2a
#
_cell.length_a   1.000
_cell.length_b   1.000
_cell.length_c   1.000
_cell.angle_alpha   90.00
_cell.angle_beta   90.00
_cell.angle_gamma   90.00
#
_symmetry.space_group_name_H-M   'P 1'
#
loop_
_entity.id
_entity.type
_entity.pdbx_description
1 polymer ?
#
loop_
_entity_poly.entity_id
_entity_poly.type
_entity_poly.pdbx_seq_one_letter_code
_entity_poly.pdbx_strand_id
1 'polypeptide(L)'
;MLKLYNTDKENLPIIFFKDISNYLIVENEDDIKYIFKGEAPEILEPNEFANHFVSLVNGKNAEYFNLDTSKELCMGLYNKVFMQPEAIKKLVVGISTHYLDTEGIKKSNIIIDGKKGSIQNDIVSVLKYTLPVKVYYEDLSNENFSFDALFMSLANTGSELNSTLILDNAESLLFNPNSYVSSSSENTLRDLMMGIDYKIITERGIINYPTKDMLIIIMGDFSRKPKCGYSSYFEGVPEKLSSLTNYNIKLRPMNRDMILLKLCHPENGLIPYYINFFAEHGISLEVSNSFIEEICKSALENEHINLDKLVSTVFEEAIFEILTSDEQFTNLSVNKRVLKNNRNYNLR
;
A
#
# COMPACT_ATOMS: atom_id res chain seq x y z
N MET A 1 7.07 18.59 -12.65
CA MET A 1 6.03 17.61 -12.33
C MET A 1 6.33 16.42 -13.21
N LEU A 2 6.89 15.34 -12.65
CA LEU A 2 7.19 14.12 -13.39
C LEU A 2 5.87 13.51 -13.85
N LYS A 3 5.66 13.43 -15.15
CA LYS A 3 4.55 12.68 -15.72
C LYS A 3 4.97 11.22 -15.75
N LEU A 4 4.60 10.46 -14.74
CA LEU A 4 4.88 9.02 -14.61
C LEU A 4 3.98 8.15 -15.50
N TYR A 5 3.56 8.68 -16.63
CA TYR A 5 2.56 8.05 -17.49
C TYR A 5 3.05 7.94 -18.91
N ASN A 6 3.89 6.98 -19.17
CA ASN A 6 4.05 6.51 -20.51
C ASN A 6 3.96 4.98 -20.59
N THR A 7 3.30 4.52 -21.61
CA THR A 7 2.75 3.21 -21.82
C THR A 7 3.76 2.12 -22.22
N ASP A 8 5.02 2.46 -22.40
CA ASP A 8 6.06 1.47 -22.70
C ASP A 8 6.72 0.99 -21.39
N LYS A 9 6.03 0.04 -20.75
CA LYS A 9 6.43 -0.52 -19.46
C LYS A 9 7.75 -1.25 -19.42
N GLU A 10 8.33 -1.58 -20.58
CA GLU A 10 9.52 -2.44 -20.64
C GLU A 10 10.84 -1.70 -20.47
N ASN A 11 10.87 -0.37 -20.55
CA ASN A 11 12.12 0.40 -20.60
C ASN A 11 12.10 1.72 -19.81
N LEU A 12 11.53 1.76 -18.61
CA LEU A 12 11.68 2.93 -17.76
C LEU A 12 13.09 2.96 -17.17
N PRO A 13 13.91 4.00 -17.42
CA PRO A 13 15.24 4.10 -16.84
C PRO A 13 15.14 4.25 -15.32
N ILE A 14 15.99 3.53 -14.60
CA ILE A 14 16.14 3.64 -13.15
C ILE A 14 17.38 4.47 -12.87
N ILE A 15 17.22 5.58 -12.16
CA ILE A 15 18.33 6.38 -11.71
C ILE A 15 18.81 5.85 -10.37
N PHE A 16 20.07 5.44 -10.34
CA PHE A 16 20.73 4.98 -9.13
C PHE A 16 21.67 6.07 -8.61
N PHE A 17 21.58 6.35 -7.34
CA PHE A 17 22.56 7.14 -6.61
C PHE A 17 23.51 6.20 -5.89
N LYS A 18 24.73 6.65 -5.58
CA LYS A 18 25.73 5.87 -4.82
C LYS A 18 25.21 5.35 -3.47
N ASP A 19 24.15 5.94 -2.98
CA ASP A 19 23.43 5.48 -1.81
C ASP A 19 22.17 4.72 -2.25
N ILE A 20 22.04 3.45 -1.90
CA ILE A 20 20.90 2.57 -2.19
C ILE A 20 19.56 3.20 -1.80
N SER A 21 19.53 4.04 -0.79
CA SER A 21 18.32 4.75 -0.35
C SER A 21 17.80 5.79 -1.34
N ASN A 22 18.59 6.12 -2.38
CA ASN A 22 18.34 7.22 -3.31
C ASN A 22 18.29 6.78 -4.77
N TYR A 23 17.35 5.94 -5.16
CA TYR A 23 17.04 5.69 -6.56
C TYR A 23 15.70 6.34 -6.97
N LEU A 24 15.55 6.62 -8.24
CA LEU A 24 14.36 7.23 -8.82
C LEU A 24 14.07 6.59 -10.18
N ILE A 25 12.81 6.29 -10.44
CA ILE A 25 12.34 5.88 -11.76
C ILE A 25 11.88 7.14 -12.49
N VAL A 26 12.39 7.37 -13.69
CA VAL A 26 12.05 8.52 -14.53
C VAL A 26 11.59 8.07 -15.91
N GLU A 27 10.77 8.91 -16.57
CA GLU A 27 10.22 8.59 -17.88
C GLU A 27 11.22 8.82 -19.04
N ASN A 28 12.10 9.80 -18.87
CA ASN A 28 13.08 10.15 -19.90
C ASN A 28 14.30 10.86 -19.30
N GLU A 29 15.39 10.96 -20.11
CA GLU A 29 16.64 11.58 -19.69
C GLU A 29 16.55 13.08 -19.42
N ASP A 30 15.61 13.79 -20.03
CA ASP A 30 15.48 15.25 -19.86
C ASP A 30 14.88 15.59 -18.49
N ASP A 31 14.07 14.70 -17.90
CA ASP A 31 13.54 14.88 -16.56
C ASP A 31 14.62 14.81 -15.49
N ILE A 32 15.72 14.12 -15.78
CA ILE A 32 16.89 14.00 -14.89
C ILE A 32 17.57 15.35 -14.68
N LYS A 33 17.74 16.14 -15.74
CA LYS A 33 18.41 17.45 -15.69
C LYS A 33 17.65 18.46 -14.82
N TYR A 34 16.35 18.28 -14.67
CA TYR A 34 15.50 19.14 -13.84
C TYR A 34 15.57 18.80 -12.36
N ILE A 35 15.80 17.54 -12.02
CA ILE A 35 15.77 17.04 -10.64
C ILE A 35 17.11 17.28 -9.95
N PHE A 36 18.21 17.29 -10.73
CA PHE A 36 19.56 17.32 -10.17
C PHE A 36 20.33 18.60 -10.57
N LYS A 37 20.54 19.45 -9.58
CA LYS A 37 21.51 20.55 -9.65
C LYS A 37 22.88 20.02 -9.20
N GLY A 38 23.53 19.18 -9.99
CA GLY A 38 24.81 18.60 -9.61
C GLY A 38 25.32 17.57 -10.63
N GLU A 39 26.25 16.69 -10.22
CA GLU A 39 26.70 15.59 -11.06
C GLU A 39 25.51 14.73 -11.48
N ALA A 40 25.42 14.45 -12.78
CA ALA A 40 24.34 13.62 -13.29
C ALA A 40 24.40 12.24 -12.62
N PRO A 41 23.27 11.72 -12.11
CA PRO A 41 23.23 10.40 -11.56
C PRO A 41 23.48 9.34 -12.66
N GLU A 42 23.98 8.21 -12.26
CA GLU A 42 24.10 7.07 -13.15
C GLU A 42 22.70 6.54 -13.48
N ILE A 43 22.40 6.45 -14.78
CA ILE A 43 21.15 5.89 -15.28
C ILE A 43 21.41 4.43 -15.57
N LEU A 44 20.65 3.55 -14.93
CA LEU A 44 20.73 2.12 -15.11
C LEU A 44 19.45 1.59 -15.73
N GLU A 45 19.58 0.74 -16.74
CA GLU A 45 18.47 -0.09 -17.15
C GLU A 45 18.02 -1.01 -16.00
N PRO A 46 16.73 -1.44 -15.94
CA PRO A 46 16.22 -2.27 -14.86
C PRO A 46 17.10 -3.49 -14.52
N ASN A 47 17.69 -4.13 -15.54
CA ASN A 47 18.57 -5.28 -15.36
C ASN A 47 19.95 -4.89 -14.81
N GLU A 48 20.48 -3.73 -15.20
CA GLU A 48 21.76 -3.20 -14.69
C GLU A 48 21.61 -2.75 -13.26
N PHE A 49 20.51 -2.07 -12.93
CA PHE A 49 20.16 -1.75 -11.55
C PHE A 49 20.09 -3.01 -10.67
N ALA A 50 19.42 -4.07 -11.16
CA ALA A 50 19.34 -5.34 -10.48
C ALA A 50 20.72 -5.94 -10.19
N ASN A 51 21.58 -6.00 -11.20
CA ASN A 51 22.94 -6.55 -11.06
C ASN A 51 23.80 -5.71 -10.11
N HIS A 52 23.66 -4.38 -10.17
CA HIS A 52 24.37 -3.47 -9.27
C HIS A 52 23.90 -3.66 -7.82
N PHE A 53 22.58 -3.77 -7.62
CA PHE A 53 22.00 -4.02 -6.30
C PHE A 53 22.46 -5.35 -5.71
N VAL A 54 22.52 -6.43 -6.51
CA VAL A 54 23.07 -7.75 -6.08
C VAL A 54 24.53 -7.65 -5.64
N SER A 55 25.34 -6.83 -6.32
CA SER A 55 26.74 -6.65 -5.95
C SER A 55 26.92 -5.96 -4.61
N LEU A 56 25.91 -5.20 -4.17
CA LEU A 56 25.92 -4.49 -2.89
C LEU A 56 25.31 -5.30 -1.74
N VAL A 57 24.48 -6.30 -2.07
CA VAL A 57 23.72 -7.10 -1.09
C VAL A 57 23.99 -8.58 -1.35
N ASN A 58 25.04 -9.11 -0.71
CA ASN A 58 25.35 -10.56 -0.74
C ASN A 58 24.41 -11.33 0.20
N GLY A 59 23.28 -11.83 -0.34
CA GLY A 59 22.19 -12.32 0.45
C GLY A 59 22.07 -13.84 0.66
N LYS A 60 21.79 -14.28 1.90
CA LYS A 60 21.45 -15.67 2.27
C LYS A 60 19.95 -16.01 2.13
N ASN A 61 19.07 -15.02 1.96
CA ASN A 61 17.61 -15.20 1.83
C ASN A 61 17.12 -15.15 0.37
N ALA A 62 18.03 -15.31 -0.59
CA ALA A 62 17.73 -15.23 -2.02
C ALA A 62 16.77 -16.34 -2.54
N GLU A 63 16.45 -17.35 -1.72
CA GLU A 63 15.49 -18.39 -2.13
C GLU A 63 14.04 -17.88 -2.18
N TYR A 64 13.67 -16.90 -1.34
CA TYR A 64 12.29 -16.42 -1.22
C TYR A 64 12.08 -15.01 -1.78
N PHE A 65 13.05 -14.13 -1.62
CA PHE A 65 12.99 -12.76 -2.07
C PHE A 65 14.26 -12.40 -2.83
N ASN A 66 14.13 -12.00 -4.07
CA ASN A 66 15.24 -11.65 -4.95
C ASN A 66 14.99 -10.30 -5.63
N LEU A 67 15.88 -9.91 -6.52
CA LEU A 67 15.75 -8.63 -7.22
C LEU A 67 14.60 -8.58 -8.20
N ASP A 68 14.25 -9.70 -8.81
CA ASP A 68 13.10 -9.73 -9.71
C ASP A 68 11.82 -9.50 -8.91
N THR A 69 11.72 -10.07 -7.70
CA THR A 69 10.64 -9.75 -6.76
C THR A 69 10.61 -8.25 -6.40
N SER A 70 11.78 -7.63 -6.19
CA SER A 70 11.85 -6.19 -5.94
C SER A 70 11.35 -5.35 -7.11
N LYS A 71 11.66 -5.77 -8.35
CA LYS A 71 11.15 -5.15 -9.58
C LYS A 71 9.64 -5.33 -9.71
N GLU A 72 9.16 -6.55 -9.53
CA GLU A 72 7.72 -6.85 -9.56
C GLU A 72 6.96 -6.04 -8.51
N LEU A 73 7.49 -5.91 -7.30
CA LEU A 73 6.93 -5.08 -6.25
C LEU A 73 6.89 -3.61 -6.68
N CYS A 74 7.98 -3.10 -7.24
CA CYS A 74 8.08 -1.73 -7.74
C CYS A 74 7.04 -1.49 -8.83
N MET A 75 6.96 -2.35 -9.83
CA MET A 75 6.00 -2.27 -10.93
C MET A 75 4.56 -2.36 -10.42
N GLY A 76 4.27 -3.31 -9.53
CA GLY A 76 2.94 -3.46 -8.93
C GLY A 76 2.49 -2.22 -8.19
N LEU A 77 3.38 -1.58 -7.43
CA LEU A 77 3.09 -0.33 -6.73
C LEU A 77 2.89 0.83 -7.71
N TYR A 78 3.73 1.00 -8.74
CA TYR A 78 3.53 2.05 -9.73
C TYR A 78 2.23 1.90 -10.53
N ASN A 79 1.80 0.67 -10.73
CA ASN A 79 0.56 0.38 -11.46
C ASN A 79 -0.72 0.69 -10.66
N LYS A 80 -0.65 0.69 -9.33
CA LYS A 80 -1.84 0.89 -8.47
C LYS A 80 -1.78 2.14 -7.61
N VAL A 81 -0.59 2.56 -7.19
CA VAL A 81 -0.38 3.67 -6.24
C VAL A 81 0.05 4.91 -7.00
N PHE A 82 -0.92 5.62 -7.56
CA PHE A 82 -0.67 6.76 -8.45
C PHE A 82 -0.10 7.98 -7.69
N MET A 83 0.81 8.70 -8.35
CA MET A 83 1.40 9.98 -7.90
C MET A 83 2.07 9.97 -6.52
N GLN A 84 2.60 8.79 -6.11
CA GLN A 84 3.32 8.60 -4.84
C GLN A 84 4.78 8.15 -5.04
N PRO A 85 5.58 8.71 -5.95
CA PRO A 85 6.88 8.15 -6.34
C PRO A 85 7.85 8.03 -5.15
N GLU A 86 7.91 9.04 -4.28
CA GLU A 86 8.79 9.02 -3.11
C GLU A 86 8.37 7.97 -2.06
N ALA A 87 7.05 7.77 -1.91
CA ALA A 87 6.52 6.75 -1.02
C ALA A 87 6.84 5.35 -1.55
N ILE A 88 6.59 5.12 -2.86
CA ILE A 88 6.89 3.85 -3.53
C ILE A 88 8.37 3.53 -3.40
N LYS A 89 9.24 4.48 -3.74
CA LYS A 89 10.69 4.34 -3.63
C LYS A 89 11.12 3.87 -2.24
N LYS A 90 10.73 4.61 -1.19
CA LYS A 90 11.09 4.29 0.19
C LYS A 90 10.53 2.92 0.61
N LEU A 91 9.31 2.60 0.19
CA LEU A 91 8.67 1.33 0.52
C LEU A 91 9.40 0.15 -0.11
N VAL A 92 9.68 0.23 -1.41
CA VAL A 92 10.42 -0.82 -2.14
C VAL A 92 11.82 -1.00 -1.55
N VAL A 93 12.56 0.09 -1.32
CA VAL A 93 13.90 0.00 -0.72
C VAL A 93 13.83 -0.59 0.69
N GLY A 94 12.88 -0.15 1.51
CA GLY A 94 12.74 -0.65 2.89
C GLY A 94 12.45 -2.16 2.94
N ILE A 95 11.54 -2.63 2.09
CA ILE A 95 11.20 -4.05 1.99
C ILE A 95 12.37 -4.84 1.43
N SER A 96 12.98 -4.38 0.33
CA SER A 96 14.12 -5.06 -0.30
C SER A 96 15.32 -5.13 0.65
N THR A 97 15.63 -4.06 1.37
CA THR A 97 16.72 -4.07 2.36
C THR A 97 16.45 -5.08 3.47
N HIS A 98 15.20 -5.20 3.95
CA HIS A 98 14.86 -6.17 4.97
C HIS A 98 15.10 -7.62 4.51
N TYR A 99 14.58 -7.97 3.33
CA TYR A 99 14.63 -9.36 2.85
C TYR A 99 15.96 -9.75 2.19
N LEU A 100 16.74 -8.79 1.71
CA LEU A 100 18.04 -9.02 1.11
C LEU A 100 19.20 -8.83 2.11
N ASP A 101 18.95 -8.28 3.29
CA ASP A 101 19.95 -8.20 4.36
C ASP A 101 20.17 -9.57 5.01
N THR A 102 21.27 -10.21 4.65
CA THR A 102 21.59 -11.58 5.07
C THR A 102 22.37 -11.66 6.36
N GLU A 103 22.98 -10.57 6.76
CA GLU A 103 23.72 -10.54 8.02
C GLU A 103 22.81 -10.27 9.20
N GLY A 104 21.54 -9.86 8.94
CA GLY A 104 20.55 -9.53 9.97
C GLY A 104 21.01 -8.42 10.91
N ILE A 105 21.91 -7.56 10.41
CA ILE A 105 22.57 -6.51 11.20
C ILE A 105 21.55 -5.45 11.59
N LYS A 106 20.54 -5.22 10.74
CA LYS A 106 19.59 -4.15 10.99
C LYS A 106 18.18 -4.55 10.59
N LYS A 107 17.31 -4.66 11.60
CA LYS A 107 15.87 -4.82 11.34
C LYS A 107 15.34 -3.59 10.64
N SER A 108 14.79 -3.76 9.43
CA SER A 108 14.07 -2.70 8.75
C SER A 108 12.64 -2.62 9.29
N ASN A 109 12.23 -1.43 9.69
CA ASN A 109 10.86 -1.12 10.08
C ASN A 109 10.37 0.02 9.22
N ILE A 110 9.10 -0.04 8.83
CA ILE A 110 8.48 0.95 7.93
C ILE A 110 7.28 1.56 8.63
N ILE A 111 7.20 2.88 8.62
CA ILE A 111 6.00 3.59 9.05
C ILE A 111 5.44 4.34 7.86
N ILE A 112 4.14 4.14 7.59
CA ILE A 112 3.41 4.82 6.51
C ILE A 112 2.38 5.75 7.14
N ASP A 113 2.66 7.04 7.07
CA ASP A 113 1.77 8.11 7.55
C ASP A 113 0.90 8.63 6.41
N GLY A 114 -0.39 8.48 6.54
CA GLY A 114 -1.35 8.98 5.56
C GLY A 114 -2.78 8.68 5.96
N LYS A 115 -3.71 9.43 5.39
CA LYS A 115 -5.13 9.24 5.65
C LYS A 115 -5.59 7.86 5.19
N LYS A 116 -6.43 7.23 6.01
CA LYS A 116 -7.09 5.95 5.66
C LYS A 116 -7.84 6.12 4.34
N GLY A 117 -7.64 5.21 3.41
CA GLY A 117 -8.36 5.24 2.13
C GLY A 117 -7.74 4.35 1.07
N SER A 118 -8.07 4.66 -0.16
CA SER A 118 -7.73 3.84 -1.33
C SER A 118 -6.23 3.59 -1.49
N ILE A 119 -5.38 4.59 -1.21
CA ILE A 119 -3.91 4.45 -1.39
C ILE A 119 -3.33 3.39 -0.46
N GLN A 120 -3.71 3.40 0.81
CA GLN A 120 -3.25 2.40 1.78
C GLN A 120 -3.72 0.99 1.40
N ASN A 121 -4.99 0.87 1.00
CA ASN A 121 -5.54 -0.40 0.53
C ASN A 121 -4.81 -0.93 -0.71
N ASP A 122 -4.45 -0.05 -1.65
CA ASP A 122 -3.69 -0.41 -2.84
C ASP A 122 -2.29 -0.93 -2.47
N ILE A 123 -1.60 -0.25 -1.54
CA ILE A 123 -0.31 -0.69 -1.03
C ILE A 123 -0.44 -2.09 -0.41
N VAL A 124 -1.38 -2.29 0.50
CA VAL A 124 -1.61 -3.60 1.15
C VAL A 124 -1.92 -4.68 0.13
N SER A 125 -2.77 -4.38 -0.85
CA SER A 125 -3.13 -5.31 -1.92
C SER A 125 -1.90 -5.74 -2.73
N VAL A 126 -1.06 -4.79 -3.14
CA VAL A 126 0.17 -5.09 -3.89
C VAL A 126 1.13 -5.92 -3.05
N LEU A 127 1.34 -5.56 -1.78
CA LEU A 127 2.23 -6.32 -0.89
C LEU A 127 1.77 -7.77 -0.73
N LYS A 128 0.47 -7.99 -0.50
CA LYS A 128 -0.10 -9.34 -0.36
C LYS A 128 0.04 -10.20 -1.62
N TYR A 129 -0.01 -9.56 -2.79
CA TYR A 129 0.04 -10.25 -4.07
C TYR A 129 1.48 -10.51 -4.56
N THR A 130 2.40 -9.57 -4.29
CA THR A 130 3.73 -9.60 -4.91
C THR A 130 4.79 -10.22 -3.99
N LEU A 131 4.65 -10.07 -2.67
CA LEU A 131 5.66 -10.61 -1.76
C LEU A 131 5.60 -12.14 -1.72
N PRO A 132 6.74 -12.84 -1.91
CA PRO A 132 6.81 -14.31 -1.85
C PRO A 132 6.76 -14.85 -0.41
N VAL A 133 6.71 -13.95 0.56
CA VAL A 133 6.60 -14.26 1.98
C VAL A 133 5.18 -14.03 2.46
N LYS A 134 4.82 -14.67 3.58
CA LYS A 134 3.49 -14.52 4.15
C LYS A 134 3.28 -13.10 4.68
N VAL A 135 2.19 -12.47 4.23
CA VAL A 135 1.81 -11.11 4.64
C VAL A 135 0.58 -11.20 5.54
N TYR A 136 0.77 -10.86 6.80
CA TYR A 136 -0.31 -10.71 7.78
C TYR A 136 -0.76 -9.26 7.83
N TYR A 137 -2.06 -9.06 7.92
CA TYR A 137 -2.66 -7.73 8.00
C TYR A 137 -3.67 -7.68 9.13
N GLU A 138 -3.50 -6.70 10.02
CA GLU A 138 -4.41 -6.46 11.14
C GLU A 138 -4.83 -5.00 11.18
N ASP A 139 -6.13 -4.80 11.33
CA ASP A 139 -6.74 -3.48 11.55
C ASP A 139 -6.83 -3.20 13.05
N LEU A 140 -5.98 -2.33 13.54
CA LEU A 140 -5.90 -1.97 14.97
C LEU A 140 -7.08 -1.11 15.45
N SER A 141 -7.96 -0.67 14.55
CA SER A 141 -9.19 0.04 14.92
C SER A 141 -10.33 -0.89 15.35
N ASN A 142 -10.16 -2.19 15.20
CA ASN A 142 -11.13 -3.17 15.65
C ASN A 142 -11.23 -3.13 17.19
N GLU A 143 -12.43 -2.92 17.73
CA GLU A 143 -12.69 -2.84 19.17
C GLU A 143 -12.29 -4.12 19.94
N ASN A 144 -12.28 -5.26 19.25
CA ASN A 144 -11.88 -6.56 19.81
C ASN A 144 -10.41 -6.89 19.55
N PHE A 145 -9.62 -5.95 19.01
CA PHE A 145 -8.21 -6.19 18.74
C PHE A 145 -7.41 -6.42 20.03
N SER A 146 -6.56 -7.44 20.00
CA SER A 146 -5.59 -7.74 21.06
C SER A 146 -4.32 -8.30 20.43
N PHE A 147 -3.17 -7.80 20.86
CA PHE A 147 -1.88 -8.36 20.46
C PHE A 147 -1.74 -9.83 20.87
N ASP A 148 -2.26 -10.21 22.05
CA ASP A 148 -2.23 -11.61 22.51
C ASP A 148 -3.00 -12.51 21.56
N ALA A 149 -4.20 -12.10 21.13
CA ALA A 149 -5.01 -12.86 20.17
C ALA A 149 -4.32 -12.97 18.79
N LEU A 150 -3.72 -11.88 18.32
CA LEU A 150 -2.95 -11.85 17.07
C LEU A 150 -1.78 -12.85 17.14
N PHE A 151 -0.90 -12.73 18.12
CA PHE A 151 0.29 -13.57 18.22
C PHE A 151 -0.05 -15.03 18.56
N MET A 152 -1.13 -15.29 19.29
CA MET A 152 -1.66 -16.64 19.48
C MET A 152 -2.13 -17.24 18.15
N SER A 153 -2.83 -16.48 17.33
CA SER A 153 -3.24 -16.92 15.99
C SER A 153 -2.04 -17.23 15.10
N LEU A 154 -1.03 -16.34 15.11
CA LEU A 154 0.20 -16.54 14.36
C LEU A 154 0.95 -17.81 14.82
N ALA A 155 1.06 -18.02 16.12
CA ALA A 155 1.71 -19.21 16.70
C ALA A 155 0.97 -20.50 16.29
N ASN A 156 -0.37 -20.51 16.32
CA ASN A 156 -1.19 -21.67 15.98
C ASN A 156 -1.17 -22.01 14.48
N THR A 157 -0.97 -21.01 13.61
CA THR A 157 -0.91 -21.23 12.15
C THR A 157 0.44 -21.71 11.66
N GLY A 158 1.43 -21.88 12.55
CA GLY A 158 2.79 -22.25 12.17
C GLY A 158 3.42 -21.18 11.25
N SER A 159 3.23 -19.91 11.59
CA SER A 159 3.68 -18.79 10.78
C SER A 159 5.19 -18.85 10.52
N GLU A 160 5.57 -18.61 9.29
CA GLU A 160 6.98 -18.49 8.91
C GLU A 160 7.60 -17.30 9.64
N LEU A 161 8.75 -17.51 10.26
CA LEU A 161 9.46 -16.48 11.02
C LEU A 161 9.82 -15.27 10.16
N ASN A 162 10.07 -15.50 8.86
CA ASN A 162 10.42 -14.50 7.88
C ASN A 162 9.16 -14.01 7.13
N SER A 163 8.31 -13.27 7.83
CA SER A 163 7.03 -12.78 7.32
C SER A 163 6.91 -11.26 7.42
N THR A 164 5.93 -10.69 6.72
CA THR A 164 5.56 -9.27 6.86
C THR A 164 4.31 -9.15 7.73
N LEU A 165 4.37 -8.30 8.75
CA LEU A 165 3.22 -7.93 9.57
C LEU A 165 2.85 -6.47 9.30
N ILE A 166 1.68 -6.25 8.74
CA ILE A 166 1.10 -4.93 8.49
C ILE A 166 0.09 -4.63 9.60
N LEU A 167 0.35 -3.57 10.35
CA LEU A 167 -0.50 -3.07 11.43
C LEU A 167 -1.12 -1.74 10.99
N ASP A 168 -2.38 -1.79 10.57
CA ASP A 168 -3.09 -0.64 10.02
C ASP A 168 -3.93 0.08 11.09
N ASN A 169 -4.23 1.36 10.86
CA ASN A 169 -4.95 2.24 11.79
C ASN A 169 -4.29 2.32 13.18
N ALA A 170 -2.97 2.35 13.22
CA ALA A 170 -2.21 2.38 14.48
C ALA A 170 -2.50 3.61 15.35
N GLU A 171 -2.94 4.71 14.76
CA GLU A 171 -3.38 5.91 15.47
C GLU A 171 -4.55 5.62 16.42
N SER A 172 -5.38 4.63 16.14
CA SER A 172 -6.52 4.27 17.02
C SER A 172 -6.08 3.77 18.38
N LEU A 173 -4.95 3.08 18.46
CA LEU A 173 -4.33 2.62 19.70
C LEU A 173 -3.42 3.69 20.31
N LEU A 174 -2.56 4.31 19.50
CA LEU A 174 -1.55 5.27 19.96
C LEU A 174 -2.18 6.57 20.48
N PHE A 175 -3.29 7.00 19.91
CA PHE A 175 -4.03 8.19 20.31
C PHE A 175 -5.31 7.85 21.08
N ASN A 176 -5.34 6.66 21.71
CA ASN A 176 -6.46 6.26 22.54
C ASN A 176 -6.59 7.21 23.74
N PRO A 177 -7.81 7.67 24.08
CA PRO A 177 -8.06 8.53 25.23
C PRO A 177 -7.63 7.89 26.57
N ASN A 178 -7.65 6.57 26.66
CA ASN A 178 -7.13 5.85 27.79
C ASN A 178 -5.59 5.80 27.71
N SER A 179 -4.93 6.58 28.56
CA SER A 179 -3.47 6.70 28.60
C SER A 179 -2.76 5.37 28.86
N TYR A 180 -3.38 4.44 29.58
CA TYR A 180 -2.83 3.11 29.81
C TYR A 180 -2.81 2.30 28.51
N VAL A 181 -3.90 2.29 27.76
CA VAL A 181 -3.99 1.61 26.46
C VAL A 181 -2.98 2.20 25.48
N SER A 182 -2.92 3.52 25.38
CA SER A 182 -1.98 4.21 24.51
C SER A 182 -0.53 3.89 24.86
N SER A 183 -0.14 3.98 26.12
CA SER A 183 1.24 3.69 26.56
C SER A 183 1.62 2.21 26.41
N SER A 184 0.69 1.30 26.71
CA SER A 184 0.91 -0.14 26.55
C SER A 184 1.10 -0.49 25.06
N SER A 185 0.24 0.02 24.18
CA SER A 185 0.32 -0.20 22.74
C SER A 185 1.60 0.39 22.14
N GLU A 186 1.99 1.61 22.54
CA GLU A 186 3.25 2.21 22.12
C GLU A 186 4.47 1.35 22.49
N ASN A 187 4.48 0.83 23.73
CA ASN A 187 5.55 -0.05 24.18
C ASN A 187 5.56 -1.37 23.39
N THR A 188 4.40 -1.97 23.17
CA THR A 188 4.31 -3.20 22.37
C THR A 188 4.80 -2.98 20.94
N LEU A 189 4.35 -1.93 20.27
CA LEU A 189 4.81 -1.59 18.91
C LEU A 189 6.33 -1.34 18.88
N ARG A 190 6.85 -0.62 19.87
CA ARG A 190 8.28 -0.40 20.02
C ARG A 190 9.05 -1.72 20.14
N ASP A 191 8.59 -2.62 21.01
CA ASP A 191 9.26 -3.89 21.26
C ASP A 191 9.24 -4.79 20.00
N LEU A 192 8.14 -4.80 19.25
CA LEU A 192 8.05 -5.45 17.95
C LEU A 192 9.04 -4.87 16.92
N MET A 193 9.14 -3.54 16.84
CA MET A 193 10.10 -2.87 15.97
C MET A 193 11.56 -3.14 16.37
N MET A 194 11.83 -3.35 17.64
CA MET A 194 13.16 -3.75 18.14
C MET A 194 13.46 -5.23 17.93
N GLY A 195 12.47 -6.03 17.50
CA GLY A 195 12.62 -7.49 17.33
C GLY A 195 12.67 -8.22 18.66
N ILE A 196 12.07 -7.67 19.69
CA ILE A 196 11.92 -8.34 20.99
C ILE A 196 10.79 -9.35 20.87
N ASP A 197 11.04 -10.59 21.30
CA ASP A 197 10.05 -11.66 21.26
C ASP A 197 8.78 -11.27 21.99
N TYR A 198 7.63 -11.49 21.33
CA TYR A 198 6.34 -11.23 21.94
C TYR A 198 5.98 -12.38 22.92
N LYS A 199 5.64 -12.01 24.15
CA LYS A 199 5.32 -12.98 25.21
C LYS A 199 3.83 -13.19 25.30
N ILE A 200 3.36 -14.37 24.93
CA ILE A 200 1.96 -14.78 25.05
C ILE A 200 1.80 -15.54 26.37
N ILE A 201 0.96 -15.02 27.24
CA ILE A 201 0.68 -15.66 28.52
C ILE A 201 -0.50 -16.61 28.34
N THR A 202 -0.31 -17.90 28.63
CA THR A 202 -1.35 -18.94 28.56
C THR A 202 -1.50 -19.61 29.92
N GLU A 203 -2.60 -20.33 30.10
CA GLU A 203 -2.80 -21.16 31.33
C GLU A 203 -1.72 -22.23 31.51
N ARG A 204 -1.04 -22.63 30.43
CA ARG A 204 0.00 -23.66 30.41
C ARG A 204 1.42 -23.13 30.48
N GLY A 205 1.58 -21.79 30.54
CA GLY A 205 2.89 -21.14 30.59
C GLY A 205 3.03 -19.98 29.59
N ILE A 206 4.27 -19.53 29.40
CA ILE A 206 4.61 -18.41 28.53
C ILE A 206 5.14 -18.95 27.19
N ILE A 207 4.56 -18.52 26.09
CA ILE A 207 5.04 -18.75 24.72
C ILE A 207 5.79 -17.49 24.27
N ASN A 208 7.07 -17.64 23.92
CA ASN A 208 7.83 -16.56 23.32
C ASN A 208 7.72 -16.66 21.80
N TYR A 209 7.05 -15.70 21.16
CA TYR A 209 6.92 -15.62 19.71
C TYR A 209 8.04 -14.75 19.14
N PRO A 210 8.92 -15.28 18.29
CA PRO A 210 10.05 -14.52 17.75
C PRO A 210 9.58 -13.50 16.72
N THR A 211 10.01 -12.24 16.88
CA THR A 211 9.66 -11.14 15.98
C THR A 211 10.87 -10.53 15.27
N LYS A 212 12.06 -11.05 15.55
CA LYS A 212 13.32 -10.48 15.04
C LYS A 212 13.37 -10.40 13.51
N ASP A 213 12.94 -11.48 12.86
CA ASP A 213 13.04 -11.62 11.40
C ASP A 213 11.76 -11.18 10.67
N MET A 214 10.74 -10.68 11.40
CA MET A 214 9.53 -10.13 10.81
C MET A 214 9.75 -8.70 10.33
N LEU A 215 9.31 -8.41 9.10
CA LEU A 215 9.15 -7.03 8.65
C LEU A 215 7.90 -6.42 9.28
N ILE A 216 8.07 -5.36 10.06
CA ILE A 216 6.95 -4.64 10.66
C ILE A 216 6.66 -3.38 9.82
N ILE A 217 5.43 -3.28 9.33
CA ILE A 217 4.90 -2.11 8.62
C ILE A 217 3.75 -1.54 9.45
N ILE A 218 3.93 -0.35 9.99
CA ILE A 218 2.91 0.36 10.76
C ILE A 218 2.28 1.40 9.85
N MET A 219 0.96 1.38 9.71
CA MET A 219 0.21 2.32 8.89
C MET A 219 -0.79 3.09 9.75
N GLY A 220 -1.04 4.36 9.41
CA GLY A 220 -2.05 5.15 10.11
C GLY A 220 -2.09 6.60 9.69
N ASP A 221 -3.11 7.33 10.15
CA ASP A 221 -3.23 8.79 10.02
C ASP A 221 -2.71 9.47 11.29
N PHE A 222 -1.41 9.67 11.34
CA PHE A 222 -0.74 10.29 12.50
C PHE A 222 -0.88 11.83 12.51
N SER A 223 -1.49 12.42 11.49
CA SER A 223 -1.81 13.86 11.46
C SER A 223 -3.03 14.21 12.33
N ARG A 224 -3.82 13.21 12.75
CA ARG A 224 -4.99 13.42 13.58
C ARG A 224 -4.59 13.83 15.00
N LYS A 225 -5.09 14.98 15.44
CA LYS A 225 -4.93 15.40 16.82
C LYS A 225 -5.75 14.49 17.74
N PRO A 226 -5.17 13.97 18.84
CA PRO A 226 -5.94 13.23 19.82
C PRO A 226 -7.11 14.06 20.32
N LYS A 227 -8.30 13.47 20.44
CA LYS A 227 -9.52 14.16 20.89
C LYS A 227 -9.48 14.58 22.38
N CYS A 228 -8.47 14.15 23.14
CA CYS A 228 -8.34 14.46 24.56
C CYS A 228 -7.21 15.44 24.82
N GLY A 229 -7.51 16.50 25.58
CA GLY A 229 -6.67 17.65 25.86
C GLY A 229 -5.37 17.45 26.66
N TYR A 230 -4.84 16.23 26.75
CA TYR A 230 -3.60 15.94 27.48
C TYR A 230 -2.36 15.76 26.63
N SER A 231 -2.45 15.69 25.32
CA SER A 231 -1.29 15.58 24.45
C SER A 231 -1.34 16.53 23.27
N SER A 232 -1.38 17.83 23.56
CA SER A 232 -1.32 18.90 22.56
C SER A 232 0.04 19.02 21.84
N TYR A 233 0.96 18.08 22.04
CA TYR A 233 2.35 18.21 21.59
C TYR A 233 2.80 17.23 20.50
N PHE A 234 1.96 16.30 20.05
CA PHE A 234 2.39 15.33 19.02
C PHE A 234 1.52 15.47 17.78
N GLU A 235 2.00 16.27 16.83
CA GLU A 235 1.63 16.14 15.42
C GLU A 235 2.60 15.15 14.79
N GLY A 236 2.11 13.99 14.37
CA GLY A 236 2.92 12.98 13.68
C GLY A 236 3.11 11.68 14.47
N VAL A 237 3.96 10.84 13.92
CA VAL A 237 4.34 9.56 14.53
C VAL A 237 5.05 9.80 15.86
N PRO A 238 4.70 9.08 16.94
CA PRO A 238 5.40 9.20 18.22
C PRO A 238 6.92 9.06 18.06
N GLU A 239 7.69 9.95 18.71
CA GLU A 239 9.14 10.02 18.57
C GLU A 239 9.83 8.68 18.89
N LYS A 240 9.33 7.97 19.90
CA LYS A 240 9.85 6.65 20.28
C LYS A 240 9.72 5.61 19.16
N LEU A 241 8.70 5.69 18.32
CA LEU A 241 8.53 4.81 17.17
C LEU A 241 9.28 5.33 15.96
N SER A 242 9.23 6.63 15.70
CA SER A 242 9.91 7.25 14.55
C SER A 242 11.43 7.11 14.63
N SER A 243 12.02 7.07 15.82
CA SER A 243 13.45 6.83 16.02
C SER A 243 13.91 5.40 15.73
N LEU A 244 12.98 4.44 15.71
CA LEU A 244 13.26 3.03 15.42
C LEU A 244 13.01 2.65 13.96
N THR A 245 12.40 3.52 13.18
CA THR A 245 12.16 3.27 11.77
C THR A 245 13.30 3.80 10.91
N ASN A 246 13.68 3.03 9.91
CA ASN A 246 14.58 3.48 8.86
C ASN A 246 13.82 4.20 7.74
N TYR A 247 12.53 3.90 7.61
CA TYR A 247 11.68 4.36 6.50
C TYR A 247 10.39 4.95 7.04
N ASN A 248 10.40 6.27 7.25
CA ASN A 248 9.18 7.04 7.55
C ASN A 248 8.63 7.60 6.23
N ILE A 249 7.49 7.07 5.81
CA ILE A 249 6.86 7.33 4.52
C ILE A 249 5.62 8.17 4.76
N LYS A 250 5.58 9.36 4.17
CA LYS A 250 4.40 10.21 4.22
C LYS A 250 3.67 10.14 2.88
N LEU A 251 2.43 9.68 2.91
CA LEU A 251 1.56 9.65 1.73
C LEU A 251 1.02 11.06 1.44
N ARG A 252 0.99 11.42 0.17
CA ARG A 252 0.28 12.63 -0.25
C ARG A 252 -1.22 12.36 -0.19
N PRO A 253 -2.01 13.31 0.30
CA PRO A 253 -3.46 13.17 0.31
C PRO A 253 -4.00 13.00 -1.11
N MET A 254 -5.06 12.22 -1.25
CA MET A 254 -5.70 11.99 -2.52
C MET A 254 -6.24 13.32 -3.10
N ASN A 255 -5.98 13.55 -4.36
CA ASN A 255 -6.47 14.69 -5.10
C ASN A 255 -7.26 14.24 -6.35
N ARG A 256 -7.89 15.19 -7.04
CA ARG A 256 -8.71 14.89 -8.22
C ARG A 256 -7.91 14.16 -9.32
N ASP A 257 -6.67 14.55 -9.55
CA ASP A 257 -5.84 13.94 -10.60
C ASP A 257 -5.51 12.48 -10.27
N MET A 258 -5.20 12.18 -9.01
CA MET A 258 -5.00 10.80 -8.54
C MET A 258 -6.25 9.95 -8.73
N ILE A 259 -7.43 10.51 -8.40
CA ILE A 259 -8.70 9.81 -8.56
C ILE A 259 -8.96 9.54 -10.04
N LEU A 260 -8.79 10.55 -10.90
CA LEU A 260 -8.97 10.40 -12.34
C LEU A 260 -8.04 9.33 -12.93
N LEU A 261 -6.78 9.30 -12.48
CA LEU A 261 -5.84 8.27 -12.91
C LEU A 261 -6.27 6.88 -12.46
N LYS A 262 -6.65 6.73 -11.18
CA LYS A 262 -7.14 5.44 -10.68
C LYS A 262 -8.40 4.98 -11.41
N LEU A 263 -9.27 5.90 -11.81
CA LEU A 263 -10.49 5.57 -12.56
C LEU A 263 -10.20 5.25 -14.03
N CYS A 264 -9.39 6.07 -14.70
CA CYS A 264 -9.34 6.14 -16.16
C CYS A 264 -7.99 5.74 -16.77
N HIS A 265 -6.98 5.31 -15.97
CA HIS A 265 -5.70 4.87 -16.55
C HIS A 265 -5.95 3.73 -17.55
N PRO A 266 -5.43 3.82 -18.80
CA PRO A 266 -5.82 2.89 -19.88
C PRO A 266 -5.63 1.40 -19.55
N GLU A 267 -4.58 1.07 -18.79
CA GLU A 267 -4.23 -0.33 -18.49
C GLU A 267 -4.63 -0.77 -17.09
N ASN A 268 -4.57 0.15 -16.11
CA ASN A 268 -4.72 -0.19 -14.68
C ASN A 268 -5.88 0.53 -14.02
N GLY A 269 -6.67 1.32 -14.78
CA GLY A 269 -7.82 2.05 -14.26
C GLY A 269 -9.01 1.13 -14.01
N LEU A 270 -9.84 1.53 -13.05
CA LEU A 270 -11.06 0.78 -12.71
C LEU A 270 -12.06 0.73 -13.86
N ILE A 271 -12.25 1.84 -14.55
CA ILE A 271 -13.20 1.93 -15.69
C ILE A 271 -12.74 1.04 -16.85
N PRO A 272 -11.50 1.11 -17.36
CA PRO A 272 -11.01 0.18 -18.38
C PRO A 272 -11.09 -1.30 -17.97
N TYR A 273 -10.87 -1.62 -16.71
CA TYR A 273 -11.06 -2.98 -16.20
C TYR A 273 -12.50 -3.48 -16.46
N TYR A 274 -13.52 -2.68 -16.10
CA TYR A 274 -14.92 -3.05 -16.33
C TYR A 274 -15.30 -3.02 -17.81
N ILE A 275 -14.74 -2.09 -18.60
CA ILE A 275 -14.95 -2.09 -20.06
C ILE A 275 -14.49 -3.42 -20.67
N ASN A 276 -13.30 -3.88 -20.31
CA ASN A 276 -12.75 -5.15 -20.78
C ASN A 276 -13.58 -6.33 -20.27
N PHE A 277 -13.95 -6.34 -18.99
CA PHE A 277 -14.77 -7.38 -18.37
C PHE A 277 -16.10 -7.56 -19.13
N PHE A 278 -16.83 -6.47 -19.40
CA PHE A 278 -18.11 -6.54 -20.13
C PHE A 278 -17.90 -6.90 -21.60
N ALA A 279 -16.82 -6.41 -22.23
CA ALA A 279 -16.51 -6.73 -23.62
C ALA A 279 -16.22 -8.24 -23.84
N GLU A 280 -15.56 -8.90 -22.88
CA GLU A 280 -15.35 -10.35 -22.90
C GLU A 280 -16.68 -11.13 -22.85
N HIS A 281 -17.74 -10.53 -22.34
CA HIS A 281 -19.09 -11.09 -22.30
C HIS A 281 -20.01 -10.57 -23.43
N GLY A 282 -19.44 -9.88 -24.43
CA GLY A 282 -20.17 -9.37 -25.58
C GLY A 282 -21.00 -8.11 -25.32
N ILE A 283 -20.75 -7.43 -24.20
CA ILE A 283 -21.47 -6.25 -23.77
C ILE A 283 -20.58 -5.01 -23.91
N SER A 284 -21.06 -3.99 -24.61
CA SER A 284 -20.40 -2.68 -24.71
C SER A 284 -20.72 -1.83 -23.47
N LEU A 285 -19.71 -1.43 -22.70
CA LEU A 285 -19.88 -0.53 -21.56
C LEU A 285 -19.63 0.93 -21.97
N GLU A 286 -20.65 1.78 -21.83
CA GLU A 286 -20.57 3.21 -22.02
C GLU A 286 -20.58 3.94 -20.66
N VAL A 287 -19.48 4.64 -20.35
CA VAL A 287 -19.34 5.40 -19.10
C VAL A 287 -19.37 6.90 -19.42
N SER A 288 -20.33 7.62 -18.85
CA SER A 288 -20.44 9.05 -19.09
C SER A 288 -19.45 9.85 -18.24
N ASN A 289 -18.96 11.00 -18.76
CA ASN A 289 -18.12 11.93 -18.00
C ASN A 289 -18.81 12.39 -16.70
N SER A 290 -20.14 12.50 -16.68
CA SER A 290 -20.89 12.88 -15.48
C SER A 290 -20.82 11.84 -14.36
N PHE A 291 -20.60 10.57 -14.68
CA PHE A 291 -20.36 9.51 -13.71
C PHE A 291 -18.98 9.67 -13.08
N ILE A 292 -17.94 9.86 -13.91
CA ILE A 292 -16.56 10.05 -13.44
C ILE A 292 -16.46 11.28 -12.54
N GLU A 293 -17.05 12.40 -12.93
CA GLU A 293 -17.05 13.64 -12.13
C GLU A 293 -17.77 13.47 -10.77
N GLU A 294 -18.87 12.74 -10.74
CA GLU A 294 -19.60 12.49 -9.48
C GLU A 294 -18.81 11.56 -8.54
N ILE A 295 -18.10 10.55 -9.07
CA ILE A 295 -17.17 9.73 -8.28
C ILE A 295 -16.03 10.58 -7.72
N CYS A 296 -15.41 11.42 -8.57
CA CYS A 296 -14.35 12.32 -8.12
C CYS A 296 -14.82 13.23 -6.99
N LYS A 297 -16.02 13.81 -7.14
CA LYS A 297 -16.62 14.65 -6.10
C LYS A 297 -16.87 13.88 -4.80
N SER A 298 -17.52 12.72 -4.89
CA SER A 298 -17.81 11.88 -3.72
C SER A 298 -16.55 11.45 -2.98
N ALA A 299 -15.49 11.13 -3.72
CA ALA A 299 -14.21 10.71 -3.15
C ALA A 299 -13.45 11.87 -2.50
N LEU A 300 -13.57 13.09 -3.00
CA LEU A 300 -12.97 14.29 -2.39
C LEU A 300 -13.75 14.78 -1.16
N GLU A 301 -15.08 14.61 -1.18
CA GLU A 301 -15.93 14.96 -0.04
C GLU A 301 -15.82 13.95 1.11
N ASN A 302 -15.49 12.71 0.81
CA ASN A 302 -15.34 11.64 1.79
C ASN A 302 -13.96 10.98 1.68
N GLU A 303 -13.00 11.50 2.43
CA GLU A 303 -11.59 11.05 2.42
C GLU A 303 -11.39 9.57 2.78
N HIS A 304 -12.39 8.92 3.37
CA HIS A 304 -12.35 7.50 3.76
C HIS A 304 -12.97 6.56 2.71
N ILE A 305 -13.41 7.11 1.58
CA ILE A 305 -14.06 6.30 0.55
C ILE A 305 -13.05 5.36 -0.09
N ASN A 306 -13.42 4.10 -0.19
CA ASN A 306 -12.69 3.14 -1.00
C ASN A 306 -13.23 3.22 -2.43
N LEU A 307 -12.43 3.75 -3.37
CA LEU A 307 -12.82 3.93 -4.77
C LEU A 307 -13.16 2.60 -5.45
N ASP A 308 -12.40 1.55 -5.17
CA ASP A 308 -12.65 0.23 -5.75
C ASP A 308 -14.02 -0.27 -5.32
N LYS A 309 -14.33 -0.15 -4.02
CA LYS A 309 -15.64 -0.53 -3.50
C LYS A 309 -16.77 0.34 -4.06
N LEU A 310 -16.56 1.65 -4.19
CA LEU A 310 -17.56 2.55 -4.74
C LEU A 310 -17.90 2.20 -6.19
N VAL A 311 -16.89 1.90 -7.00
CA VAL A 311 -17.06 1.54 -8.42
C VAL A 311 -17.63 0.12 -8.56
N SER A 312 -17.11 -0.85 -7.78
CA SER A 312 -17.61 -2.23 -7.83
C SER A 312 -19.09 -2.32 -7.47
N THR A 313 -19.52 -1.62 -6.43
CA THR A 313 -20.93 -1.63 -6.00
C THR A 313 -21.87 -1.16 -7.12
N VAL A 314 -21.43 -0.23 -7.97
CA VAL A 314 -22.24 0.22 -9.13
C VAL A 314 -22.40 -0.90 -10.16
N PHE A 315 -21.35 -1.66 -10.42
CA PHE A 315 -21.37 -2.71 -11.44
C PHE A 315 -21.89 -4.06 -10.92
N GLU A 316 -21.83 -4.32 -9.60
CA GLU A 316 -22.33 -5.55 -8.98
C GLU A 316 -23.80 -5.84 -9.33
N GLU A 317 -24.65 -4.83 -9.24
CA GLU A 317 -26.08 -4.95 -9.58
C GLU A 317 -26.27 -5.26 -11.08
N ALA A 318 -25.53 -4.58 -11.95
CA ALA A 318 -25.62 -4.82 -13.40
C ALA A 318 -25.10 -6.21 -13.78
N ILE A 319 -24.00 -6.65 -13.16
CA ILE A 319 -23.44 -7.99 -13.33
C ILE A 319 -24.45 -9.04 -12.86
N PHE A 320 -25.05 -8.83 -11.69
CA PHE A 320 -26.05 -9.76 -11.16
C PHE A 320 -27.28 -9.88 -12.09
N GLU A 321 -27.78 -8.76 -12.62
CA GLU A 321 -28.91 -8.77 -13.56
C GLU A 321 -28.56 -9.50 -14.85
N ILE A 322 -27.36 -9.27 -15.40
CA ILE A 322 -26.85 -9.97 -16.58
C ILE A 322 -26.76 -11.48 -16.35
N LEU A 323 -26.25 -11.90 -15.18
CA LEU A 323 -26.09 -13.33 -14.85
C LEU A 323 -27.41 -14.05 -14.56
N THR A 324 -28.43 -13.35 -14.14
CA THR A 324 -29.73 -13.95 -13.72
C THR A 324 -30.85 -13.78 -14.74
N SER A 325 -30.65 -12.96 -15.77
CA SER A 325 -31.62 -12.74 -16.82
C SER A 325 -31.46 -13.75 -17.96
N ASP A 326 -32.58 -14.18 -18.52
CA ASP A 326 -32.60 -14.95 -19.77
C ASP A 326 -32.47 -14.04 -21.02
N GLU A 327 -32.42 -12.72 -20.84
CA GLU A 327 -32.27 -11.76 -21.90
C GLU A 327 -30.81 -11.59 -22.33
N GLN A 328 -30.56 -11.40 -23.62
CA GLN A 328 -29.22 -11.09 -24.13
C GLN A 328 -29.05 -9.58 -24.18
N PHE A 329 -28.12 -9.09 -23.35
CA PHE A 329 -27.74 -7.68 -23.33
C PHE A 329 -26.53 -7.44 -24.23
N THR A 330 -26.52 -6.32 -24.95
CA THR A 330 -25.41 -5.93 -25.83
C THR A 330 -24.78 -4.59 -25.43
N ASN A 331 -25.45 -3.82 -24.59
CA ASN A 331 -24.98 -2.50 -24.15
C ASN A 331 -25.37 -2.24 -22.70
N LEU A 332 -24.42 -1.69 -21.95
CA LEU A 332 -24.61 -1.17 -20.60
C LEU A 332 -24.15 0.29 -20.56
N SER A 333 -25.03 1.22 -20.21
CA SER A 333 -24.65 2.62 -20.06
C SER A 333 -24.83 3.11 -18.62
N VAL A 334 -23.81 3.80 -18.08
CA VAL A 334 -23.81 4.33 -16.71
C VAL A 334 -23.59 5.85 -16.72
N ASN A 335 -24.31 6.53 -15.83
CA ASN A 335 -24.21 7.97 -15.64
C ASN A 335 -24.34 8.32 -14.14
N LYS A 336 -24.20 9.61 -13.76
CA LYS A 336 -24.20 10.06 -12.36
C LYS A 336 -25.44 9.62 -11.53
N ARG A 337 -26.56 9.24 -12.15
CA ARG A 337 -27.76 8.83 -11.42
C ARG A 337 -27.59 7.46 -10.78
N VAL A 338 -26.72 6.63 -11.33
CA VAL A 338 -26.40 5.29 -10.79
C VAL A 338 -25.83 5.38 -9.37
N LEU A 339 -25.01 6.40 -9.09
CA LEU A 339 -24.43 6.61 -7.76
C LEU A 339 -25.47 7.00 -6.69
N LYS A 340 -26.62 7.51 -7.11
CA LYS A 340 -27.72 7.85 -6.20
C LYS A 340 -28.72 6.71 -6.00
N ASN A 341 -28.79 5.84 -6.99
CA ASN A 341 -29.62 4.65 -6.97
C ASN A 341 -28.99 3.62 -7.91
N ASN A 342 -28.43 2.57 -7.34
CA ASN A 342 -27.65 1.53 -8.03
C ASN A 342 -28.37 0.88 -9.22
N ARG A 343 -29.70 1.06 -9.36
CA ARG A 343 -30.53 0.53 -10.45
C ARG A 343 -30.80 1.52 -11.59
N ASN A 344 -30.15 2.68 -11.62
CA ASN A 344 -30.35 3.68 -12.69
C ASN A 344 -29.32 3.54 -13.84
N TYR A 345 -28.86 2.34 -14.13
CA TYR A 345 -28.15 2.02 -15.37
C TYR A 345 -29.14 1.56 -16.46
N ASN A 346 -28.71 1.63 -17.71
CA ASN A 346 -29.51 1.14 -18.84
C ASN A 346 -28.82 -0.08 -19.45
N LEU A 347 -29.44 -1.24 -19.32
CA LEU A 347 -29.14 -2.45 -20.07
C LEU A 347 -30.00 -2.52 -21.33
N ARG A 348 -29.43 -2.82 -22.50
CA ARG A 348 -30.09 -2.98 -23.78
C ARG A 348 -29.52 -4.15 -24.55
#